data_89f7d8d97598d368502ca40bb99b86d2
#
_entry.id   89f7d8d97598d368502ca40bb99b86d2
#
_cell.length_a   1.000
_cell.length_b   1.000
_cell.length_c   1.000
_cell.angle_alpha   90.00
_cell.angle_beta   90.00
_cell.angle_gamma   90.00
#
_symmetry.space_group_name_H-M   'P 1'
#
loop_
_entity.id
_entity.type
_entity.pdbx_description
1 polymer ?
#
loop_
_entity_poly.entity_id
_entity_poly.type
_entity_poly.pdbx_seq_one_letter_code
_entity_poly.pdbx_strand_id
1 'polypeptide(L)'
;VEIERGIIKVDGYGRTNVEGVYAIGDVAGAPMLAHKAEHEGTICVEKIKGLDAHPMIRTQIPGCTYCQPQVASVGLTEAKAKEGGREVKVGRFRFIGNGKAIALGEPEGMVKTIFDAKTGELLGAHMVGAEVTELIQGFVIAMGLETTEEELMHAVFPHPTLSETMHESVLDAYGRVIHM
;
A
#
# COMPACT_ATOMS: atom_id res chain seq x y z
N VAL A 1 -19.42 -6.02 25.78
CA VAL A 1 -18.35 -5.85 24.78
C VAL A 1 -17.33 -4.87 25.33
N GLU A 2 -16.04 -5.24 25.27
CA GLU A 2 -14.95 -4.37 25.73
C GLU A 2 -14.70 -3.23 24.74
N ILE A 3 -14.65 -2.00 25.26
CA ILE A 3 -14.44 -0.78 24.47
C ILE A 3 -13.20 -0.05 25.03
N GLU A 4 -12.30 0.36 24.14
CA GLU A 4 -11.16 1.18 24.47
C GLU A 4 -11.12 2.41 23.55
N ARG A 5 -11.13 3.62 24.13
CA ARG A 5 -11.12 4.90 23.40
C ARG A 5 -12.21 5.01 22.32
N GLY A 6 -13.40 4.46 22.58
CA GLY A 6 -14.55 4.48 21.67
C GLY A 6 -14.52 3.39 20.57
N ILE A 7 -13.56 2.47 20.61
CA ILE A 7 -13.37 1.39 19.66
C ILE A 7 -13.67 0.06 20.33
N ILE A 8 -14.39 -0.84 19.67
CA ILE A 8 -14.62 -2.21 20.13
C ILE A 8 -13.33 -3.02 19.93
N LYS A 9 -12.82 -3.64 21.01
CA LYS A 9 -11.66 -4.51 20.93
C LYS A 9 -12.01 -5.83 20.26
N VAL A 10 -11.22 -6.19 19.25
CA VAL A 10 -11.36 -7.44 18.49
C VAL A 10 -10.01 -8.10 18.27
N ASP A 11 -10.04 -9.40 18.03
CA ASP A 11 -8.89 -10.13 17.49
C ASP A 11 -8.73 -9.94 15.97
N GLY A 12 -7.78 -10.65 15.35
CA GLY A 12 -7.55 -10.59 13.89
C GLY A 12 -8.70 -11.11 13.02
N TYR A 13 -9.76 -11.66 13.64
CA TYR A 13 -10.94 -12.24 12.99
C TYR A 13 -12.24 -11.51 13.34
N GLY A 14 -12.13 -10.33 13.97
CA GLY A 14 -13.27 -9.53 14.37
C GLY A 14 -14.00 -10.04 15.64
N ARG A 15 -13.46 -11.03 16.37
CA ARG A 15 -14.11 -11.54 17.60
C ARG A 15 -13.93 -10.55 18.74
N THR A 16 -15.02 -10.29 19.45
CA THR A 16 -15.01 -9.51 20.70
C THR A 16 -14.75 -10.44 21.89
N ASN A 17 -14.69 -9.85 23.09
CA ASN A 17 -14.63 -10.61 24.35
C ASN A 17 -15.98 -11.28 24.73
N VAL A 18 -17.04 -11.08 23.95
CA VAL A 18 -18.36 -11.71 24.16
C VAL A 18 -18.58 -12.77 23.10
N GLU A 19 -18.81 -14.02 23.53
CA GLU A 19 -19.03 -15.14 22.62
C GLU A 19 -20.22 -14.87 21.66
N GLY A 20 -20.03 -15.17 20.37
CA GLY A 20 -21.02 -14.95 19.32
C GLY A 20 -21.18 -13.50 18.85
N VAL A 21 -20.41 -12.55 19.44
CA VAL A 21 -20.43 -11.14 19.04
C VAL A 21 -19.13 -10.75 18.34
N TYR A 22 -19.27 -10.18 17.15
CA TYR A 22 -18.16 -9.76 16.29
C TYR A 22 -18.29 -8.28 15.96
N ALA A 23 -17.17 -7.61 15.66
CA ALA A 23 -17.15 -6.23 15.19
C ALA A 23 -16.11 -6.07 14.07
N ILE A 24 -16.48 -5.34 13.03
CA ILE A 24 -15.65 -5.04 11.85
C ILE A 24 -15.80 -3.57 11.47
N GLY A 25 -14.95 -3.10 10.59
CA GLY A 25 -15.01 -1.73 10.06
C GLY A 25 -14.57 -0.68 11.07
N ASP A 26 -15.16 0.50 10.96
CA ASP A 26 -14.74 1.68 11.72
C ASP A 26 -14.87 1.50 13.23
N VAL A 27 -15.89 0.79 13.68
CA VAL A 27 -16.13 0.50 15.10
C VAL A 27 -15.06 -0.39 15.71
N ALA A 28 -14.35 -1.18 14.88
CA ALA A 28 -13.21 -2.01 15.27
C ALA A 28 -11.84 -1.30 15.12
N GLY A 29 -11.84 -0.02 14.77
CA GLY A 29 -10.66 0.84 14.76
C GLY A 29 -10.08 1.16 13.38
N ALA A 30 -9.07 2.01 13.41
CA ALA A 30 -8.38 2.52 12.21
C ALA A 30 -7.61 1.42 11.44
N PRO A 31 -7.35 1.63 10.12
CA PRO A 31 -7.84 2.74 9.31
C PRO A 31 -9.34 2.64 9.02
N MET A 32 -10.04 3.79 8.99
CA MET A 32 -11.46 3.86 8.72
C MET A 32 -11.70 3.90 7.22
N LEU A 33 -11.71 2.73 6.59
CA LEU A 33 -11.75 2.56 5.14
C LEU A 33 -12.73 1.44 4.76
N ALA A 34 -13.55 1.67 3.74
CA ALA A 34 -14.56 0.72 3.27
C ALA A 34 -13.94 -0.64 2.89
N HIS A 35 -12.88 -0.63 2.09
CA HIS A 35 -12.19 -1.86 1.66
C HIS A 35 -11.56 -2.65 2.83
N LYS A 36 -11.12 -1.98 3.91
CA LYS A 36 -10.71 -2.66 5.13
C LYS A 36 -11.91 -3.39 5.77
N ALA A 37 -13.05 -2.71 5.90
CA ALA A 37 -14.26 -3.28 6.49
C ALA A 37 -14.78 -4.49 5.69
N GLU A 38 -14.75 -4.42 4.37
CA GLU A 38 -15.15 -5.51 3.46
C GLU A 38 -14.27 -6.75 3.65
N HIS A 39 -12.94 -6.56 3.70
CA HIS A 39 -12.01 -7.66 3.95
C HIS A 39 -12.14 -8.23 5.36
N GLU A 40 -12.29 -7.39 6.38
CA GLU A 40 -12.55 -7.85 7.75
C GLU A 40 -13.84 -8.67 7.82
N GLY A 41 -14.90 -8.25 7.11
CA GLY A 41 -16.18 -8.97 7.03
C GLY A 41 -16.02 -10.35 6.40
N THR A 42 -15.31 -10.44 5.29
CA THR A 42 -15.04 -11.72 4.61
C THR A 42 -14.27 -12.66 5.53
N ILE A 43 -13.14 -12.21 6.09
CA ILE A 43 -12.29 -12.99 7.00
C ILE A 43 -13.09 -13.45 8.23
N CYS A 44 -13.90 -12.57 8.80
CA CYS A 44 -14.75 -12.88 9.96
C CYS A 44 -15.74 -14.00 9.65
N VAL A 45 -16.49 -13.91 8.55
CA VAL A 45 -17.49 -14.92 8.15
C VAL A 45 -16.83 -16.25 7.77
N GLU A 46 -15.71 -16.22 7.06
CA GLU A 46 -14.92 -17.42 6.75
C GLU A 46 -14.48 -18.14 8.03
N LYS A 47 -14.00 -17.38 9.01
CA LYS A 47 -13.56 -17.93 10.29
C LYS A 47 -14.73 -18.49 11.10
N ILE A 48 -15.90 -17.85 11.11
CA ILE A 48 -17.14 -18.36 11.73
C ILE A 48 -17.53 -19.69 11.08
N LYS A 49 -17.40 -19.80 9.76
CA LYS A 49 -17.67 -21.03 9.01
C LYS A 49 -16.68 -22.16 9.23
N GLY A 50 -15.54 -21.85 9.85
CA GLY A 50 -14.44 -22.82 10.08
C GLY A 50 -13.53 -23.04 8.89
N LEU A 51 -13.50 -22.07 7.96
CA LEU A 51 -12.55 -22.07 6.85
C LEU A 51 -11.15 -21.63 7.33
N ASP A 52 -10.15 -21.92 6.52
CA ASP A 52 -8.75 -21.50 6.77
C ASP A 52 -8.56 -20.04 6.36
N ALA A 53 -9.07 -19.16 7.23
CA ALA A 53 -8.97 -17.71 7.04
C ALA A 53 -7.70 -17.16 7.71
N HIS A 54 -7.04 -16.22 7.05
CA HIS A 54 -5.86 -15.53 7.57
C HIS A 54 -6.20 -14.08 7.96
N PRO A 55 -5.68 -13.58 9.10
CA PRO A 55 -5.86 -12.18 9.47
C PRO A 55 -5.25 -11.24 8.43
N MET A 56 -5.87 -10.08 8.22
CA MET A 56 -5.35 -9.04 7.34
C MET A 56 -4.04 -8.46 7.87
N ILE A 57 -3.06 -8.28 6.98
CA ILE A 57 -1.80 -7.59 7.29
C ILE A 57 -2.06 -6.08 7.26
N ARG A 58 -2.18 -5.46 8.43
CA ARG A 58 -2.59 -4.06 8.58
C ARG A 58 -1.68 -3.06 7.87
N THR A 59 -0.39 -3.35 7.75
CA THR A 59 0.57 -2.51 7.03
C THR A 59 0.40 -2.55 5.51
N GLN A 60 -0.35 -3.51 4.98
CA GLN A 60 -0.61 -3.65 3.54
C GLN A 60 -1.99 -3.10 3.11
N ILE A 61 -2.70 -2.42 4.00
CA ILE A 61 -3.97 -1.76 3.65
C ILE A 61 -3.65 -0.44 2.95
N PRO A 62 -4.03 -0.26 1.67
CA PRO A 62 -3.78 0.99 0.96
C PRO A 62 -4.71 2.11 1.47
N GLY A 63 -4.18 3.31 1.53
CA GLY A 63 -4.96 4.53 1.77
C GLY A 63 -5.03 5.36 0.49
N CYS A 64 -6.23 5.82 0.12
CA CYS A 64 -6.48 6.64 -1.05
C CYS A 64 -7.25 7.90 -0.68
N THR A 65 -6.83 9.05 -1.23
CA THR A 65 -7.55 10.32 -1.13
C THR A 65 -7.89 10.79 -2.54
N TYR A 66 -9.19 10.88 -2.82
CA TYR A 66 -9.76 11.20 -4.12
C TYR A 66 -9.89 12.71 -4.29
N CYS A 67 -8.77 13.40 -4.33
CA CYS A 67 -8.66 14.84 -4.57
C CYS A 67 -7.92 15.09 -5.90
N GLN A 68 -7.60 16.36 -6.20
CA GLN A 68 -6.82 16.74 -7.37
C GLN A 68 -5.62 17.59 -6.92
N PRO A 69 -4.38 17.07 -7.10
CA PRO A 69 -4.02 15.72 -7.54
C PRO A 69 -4.41 14.63 -6.51
N GLN A 70 -4.60 13.39 -6.96
CA GLN A 70 -4.89 12.26 -6.08
C GLN A 70 -3.70 11.92 -5.18
N VAL A 71 -3.97 11.30 -4.02
CA VAL A 71 -2.93 10.78 -3.12
C VAL A 71 -3.21 9.33 -2.79
N ALA A 72 -2.19 8.48 -2.86
CA ALA A 72 -2.29 7.08 -2.48
C ALA A 72 -1.04 6.61 -1.73
N SER A 73 -1.21 5.67 -0.81
CA SER A 73 -0.10 5.13 -0.03
C SER A 73 -0.38 3.72 0.48
N VAL A 74 0.67 2.93 0.62
CA VAL A 74 0.66 1.63 1.30
C VAL A 74 1.98 1.40 2.02
N GLY A 75 1.97 0.67 3.11
CA GLY A 75 3.17 0.27 3.84
C GLY A 75 3.75 1.36 4.76
N LEU A 76 5.03 1.22 5.04
CA LEU A 76 5.75 2.10 5.95
C LEU A 76 6.19 3.40 5.26
N THR A 77 6.11 4.51 5.97
CA THR A 77 6.84 5.71 5.57
C THR A 77 8.34 5.54 5.81
N GLU A 78 9.16 6.32 5.11
CA GLU A 78 10.62 6.34 5.32
C GLU A 78 10.99 6.59 6.81
N ALA A 79 10.26 7.51 7.47
CA ALA A 79 10.46 7.81 8.88
C ALA A 79 10.17 6.59 9.77
N LYS A 80 9.00 5.95 9.58
CA LYS A 80 8.62 4.77 10.36
C LYS A 80 9.55 3.57 10.14
N ALA A 81 10.03 3.37 8.91
CA ALA A 81 10.99 2.31 8.63
C ALA A 81 12.32 2.54 9.39
N LYS A 82 12.83 3.77 9.40
CA LYS A 82 14.03 4.16 10.13
C LYS A 82 13.84 4.09 11.66
N GLU A 83 12.71 4.54 12.18
CA GLU A 83 12.34 4.41 13.60
C GLU A 83 12.29 2.94 14.02
N GLY A 84 11.87 2.04 13.13
CA GLY A 84 11.92 0.59 13.33
C GLY A 84 13.32 -0.03 13.23
N GLY A 85 14.36 0.77 13.06
CA GLY A 85 15.76 0.31 12.95
C GLY A 85 16.12 -0.28 11.59
N ARG A 86 15.28 -0.10 10.56
CA ARG A 86 15.60 -0.56 9.20
C ARG A 86 16.49 0.46 8.48
N GLU A 87 17.49 -0.04 7.80
CA GLU A 87 18.24 0.69 6.80
C GLU A 87 17.46 0.65 5.48
N VAL A 88 17.27 1.80 4.83
CA VAL A 88 16.36 1.88 3.68
C VAL A 88 17.02 2.47 2.44
N LYS A 89 16.64 1.95 1.28
CA LYS A 89 16.83 2.57 -0.03
C LYS A 89 15.51 3.21 -0.46
N VAL A 90 15.58 4.43 -0.96
CA VAL A 90 14.40 5.22 -1.30
C VAL A 90 14.52 5.73 -2.73
N GLY A 91 13.55 5.37 -3.56
CA GLY A 91 13.42 5.90 -4.91
C GLY A 91 12.32 6.93 -5.01
N ARG A 92 12.50 7.88 -5.94
CA ARG A 92 11.53 8.94 -6.26
C ARG A 92 11.55 9.19 -7.75
N PHE A 93 10.37 9.19 -8.33
CA PHE A 93 10.24 9.55 -9.74
C PHE A 93 9.10 10.54 -9.93
N ARG A 94 9.39 11.63 -10.63
CA ARG A 94 8.42 12.71 -10.88
C ARG A 94 7.66 12.46 -12.18
N PHE A 95 6.37 12.77 -12.19
CA PHE A 95 5.50 12.56 -13.36
C PHE A 95 5.95 13.34 -14.60
N ILE A 96 6.64 14.49 -14.43
CA ILE A 96 7.19 15.25 -15.56
C ILE A 96 8.18 14.42 -16.41
N GLY A 97 8.81 13.40 -15.86
CA GLY A 97 9.67 12.47 -16.60
C GLY A 97 8.91 11.37 -17.35
N ASN A 98 7.58 11.31 -17.23
CA ASN A 98 6.76 10.27 -17.83
C ASN A 98 6.01 10.77 -19.05
N GLY A 99 6.23 10.14 -20.22
CA GLY A 99 5.62 10.53 -21.49
C GLY A 99 4.08 10.49 -21.49
N LYS A 100 3.47 9.53 -20.78
CA LYS A 100 2.01 9.45 -20.67
C LYS A 100 1.43 10.58 -19.81
N ALA A 101 2.09 10.95 -18.72
CA ALA A 101 1.69 12.08 -17.89
C ALA A 101 1.71 13.39 -18.68
N ILE A 102 2.76 13.60 -19.47
CA ILE A 102 2.88 14.76 -20.37
C ILE A 102 1.76 14.76 -21.41
N ALA A 103 1.50 13.61 -22.07
CA ALA A 103 0.47 13.48 -23.09
C ALA A 103 -0.95 13.72 -22.54
N LEU A 104 -1.20 13.40 -21.28
CA LEU A 104 -2.47 13.65 -20.58
C LEU A 104 -2.60 15.10 -20.09
N GLY A 105 -1.52 15.91 -20.10
CA GLY A 105 -1.50 17.22 -19.48
C GLY A 105 -1.46 17.19 -17.94
N GLU A 106 -1.02 16.08 -17.35
CA GLU A 106 -0.96 15.81 -15.91
C GLU A 106 0.49 15.55 -15.44
N PRO A 107 1.45 16.45 -15.71
CA PRO A 107 2.87 16.23 -15.39
C PRO A 107 3.21 16.45 -13.91
N GLU A 108 2.25 16.89 -13.10
CA GLU A 108 2.45 17.11 -11.67
C GLU A 108 2.20 15.81 -10.90
N GLY A 109 3.22 15.37 -10.18
CA GLY A 109 3.11 14.16 -9.38
C GLY A 109 4.46 13.54 -9.07
N MET A 110 4.42 12.55 -8.19
CA MET A 110 5.60 11.79 -7.78
C MET A 110 5.20 10.41 -7.26
N VAL A 111 5.99 9.42 -7.58
CA VAL A 111 6.01 8.12 -6.91
C VAL A 111 7.24 8.04 -6.03
N LYS A 112 7.06 7.59 -4.79
CA LYS A 112 8.13 7.30 -3.84
C LYS A 112 8.03 5.85 -3.39
N THR A 113 9.11 5.08 -3.53
CA THR A 113 9.23 3.70 -3.05
C THR A 113 10.28 3.61 -1.94
N ILE A 114 10.07 2.67 -1.02
CA ILE A 114 10.94 2.46 0.14
C ILE A 114 11.22 0.97 0.23
N PHE A 115 12.50 0.60 0.18
CA PHE A 115 12.97 -0.77 0.27
C PHE A 115 13.86 -0.97 1.49
N ASP A 116 13.83 -2.16 2.07
CA ASP A 116 14.83 -2.58 3.03
C ASP A 116 16.18 -2.75 2.32
N ALA A 117 17.22 -2.07 2.81
CA ALA A 117 18.53 -2.06 2.16
C ALA A 117 19.25 -3.42 2.20
N LYS A 118 18.86 -4.32 3.12
CA LYS A 118 19.48 -5.62 3.33
C LYS A 118 18.78 -6.75 2.59
N THR A 119 17.45 -6.71 2.55
CA THR A 119 16.64 -7.79 2.00
C THR A 119 16.05 -7.48 0.64
N GLY A 120 15.98 -6.19 0.26
CA GLY A 120 15.28 -5.74 -0.94
C GLY A 120 13.75 -5.70 -0.81
N GLU A 121 13.19 -6.07 0.36
CA GLU A 121 11.75 -6.06 0.63
C GLU A 121 11.14 -4.69 0.35
N LEU A 122 10.03 -4.65 -0.40
CA LEU A 122 9.24 -3.45 -0.57
C LEU A 122 8.51 -3.11 0.74
N LEU A 123 8.96 -2.08 1.45
CA LEU A 123 8.42 -1.65 2.74
C LEU A 123 7.23 -0.70 2.61
N GLY A 124 7.18 0.07 1.52
CA GLY A 124 6.09 1.00 1.30
C GLY A 124 6.23 1.79 0.00
N ALA A 125 5.09 2.32 -0.43
CA ALA A 125 4.97 3.19 -1.59
C ALA A 125 4.00 4.34 -1.30
N HIS A 126 4.37 5.54 -1.73
CA HIS A 126 3.60 6.77 -1.52
C HIS A 126 3.57 7.56 -2.81
N MET A 127 2.38 7.98 -3.23
CA MET A 127 2.16 8.56 -4.54
C MET A 127 1.29 9.80 -4.44
N VAL A 128 1.55 10.78 -5.28
CA VAL A 128 0.68 11.93 -5.52
C VAL A 128 0.67 12.20 -7.03
N GLY A 129 -0.49 12.43 -7.62
CA GLY A 129 -0.63 12.69 -9.07
C GLY A 129 -1.89 12.09 -9.66
N ALA A 130 -1.99 12.13 -10.99
CA ALA A 130 -3.11 11.55 -11.73
C ALA A 130 -3.13 10.01 -11.58
N GLU A 131 -4.32 9.45 -11.36
CA GLU A 131 -4.60 8.00 -11.34
C GLU A 131 -3.80 7.21 -10.28
N VAL A 132 -3.18 7.86 -9.29
CA VAL A 132 -2.38 7.15 -8.28
C VAL A 132 -3.25 6.25 -7.38
N THR A 133 -4.53 6.51 -7.25
CA THR A 133 -5.48 5.67 -6.50
C THR A 133 -5.73 4.32 -7.19
N GLU A 134 -5.55 4.26 -8.51
CA GLU A 134 -5.58 3.02 -9.30
C GLU A 134 -4.20 2.35 -9.30
N LEU A 135 -3.13 3.14 -9.50
CA LEU A 135 -1.76 2.64 -9.61
C LEU A 135 -1.27 1.96 -8.32
N ILE A 136 -1.67 2.44 -7.13
CA ILE A 136 -1.19 1.91 -5.84
C ILE A 136 -1.44 0.40 -5.70
N GLN A 137 -2.46 -0.13 -6.37
CA GLN A 137 -2.81 -1.55 -6.33
C GLN A 137 -1.66 -2.47 -6.77
N GLY A 138 -0.83 -2.02 -7.72
CA GLY A 138 0.36 -2.77 -8.15
C GLY A 138 1.33 -3.03 -7.00
N PHE A 139 1.58 -2.03 -6.15
CA PHE A 139 2.43 -2.18 -4.98
C PHE A 139 1.77 -3.00 -3.86
N VAL A 140 0.45 -2.90 -3.69
CA VAL A 140 -0.28 -3.74 -2.73
C VAL A 140 -0.13 -5.23 -3.07
N ILE A 141 -0.28 -5.58 -4.36
CA ILE A 141 -0.11 -6.96 -4.83
C ILE A 141 1.36 -7.40 -4.64
N ALA A 142 2.32 -6.54 -5.02
CA ALA A 142 3.75 -6.82 -4.85
C ALA A 142 4.11 -7.11 -3.39
N MET A 143 3.62 -6.29 -2.43
CA MET A 143 3.82 -6.52 -1.00
C MET A 143 3.17 -7.83 -0.52
N GLY A 144 1.97 -8.15 -0.99
CA GLY A 144 1.27 -9.40 -0.66
C GLY A 144 1.98 -10.65 -1.18
N LEU A 145 2.76 -10.51 -2.26
CA LEU A 145 3.60 -11.57 -2.84
C LEU A 145 5.03 -11.59 -2.27
N GLU A 146 5.32 -10.76 -1.25
CA GLU A 146 6.66 -10.62 -0.65
C GLU A 146 7.75 -10.28 -1.68
N THR A 147 7.38 -9.48 -2.69
CA THR A 147 8.23 -9.09 -3.81
C THR A 147 9.40 -8.22 -3.34
N THR A 148 10.58 -8.47 -3.90
CA THR A 148 11.75 -7.61 -3.71
C THR A 148 11.92 -6.62 -4.87
N GLU A 149 12.95 -5.78 -4.78
CA GLU A 149 13.30 -4.86 -5.87
C GLU A 149 13.62 -5.58 -7.18
N GLU A 150 14.20 -6.78 -7.10
CA GLU A 150 14.62 -7.54 -8.29
C GLU A 150 13.44 -7.83 -9.22
N GLU A 151 12.33 -8.36 -8.69
CA GLU A 151 11.14 -8.65 -9.49
C GLU A 151 10.53 -7.37 -10.05
N LEU A 152 10.50 -6.29 -9.27
CA LEU A 152 9.93 -5.00 -9.70
C LEU A 152 10.81 -4.33 -10.77
N MET A 153 12.15 -4.43 -10.67
CA MET A 153 13.06 -3.91 -11.70
C MET A 153 13.00 -4.69 -13.00
N HIS A 154 12.70 -6.00 -12.95
CA HIS A 154 12.64 -6.85 -14.13
C HIS A 154 11.22 -7.02 -14.70
N ALA A 155 10.19 -6.54 -14.00
CA ALA A 155 8.83 -6.56 -14.51
C ALA A 155 8.70 -5.68 -15.77
N VAL A 156 7.96 -6.18 -16.77
CA VAL A 156 7.68 -5.43 -18.00
C VAL A 156 6.46 -4.56 -17.78
N PHE A 157 6.65 -3.25 -17.82
CA PHE A 157 5.55 -2.27 -17.75
C PHE A 157 5.07 -1.91 -19.15
N PRO A 158 3.74 -1.81 -19.37
CA PRO A 158 3.21 -1.42 -20.68
C PRO A 158 3.53 0.04 -21.00
N HIS A 159 3.81 0.32 -22.28
CA HIS A 159 4.13 1.65 -22.79
C HIS A 159 3.10 2.09 -23.86
N PRO A 160 2.58 3.37 -23.83
CA PRO A 160 2.84 4.40 -22.82
C PRO A 160 1.82 4.35 -21.69
N THR A 161 2.26 4.35 -20.44
CA THR A 161 1.37 4.33 -19.26
C THR A 161 1.91 5.18 -18.11
N LEU A 162 1.01 5.53 -17.17
CA LEU A 162 1.43 6.12 -15.90
C LEU A 162 2.11 5.10 -14.98
N SER A 163 1.84 3.80 -15.13
CA SER A 163 2.47 2.75 -14.32
C SER A 163 3.99 2.67 -14.52
N GLU A 164 4.53 3.17 -15.62
CA GLU A 164 5.98 3.29 -15.82
C GLU A 164 6.64 4.22 -14.76
N THR A 165 5.90 5.15 -14.15
CA THR A 165 6.40 5.96 -13.02
C THR A 165 6.73 5.10 -11.80
N MET A 166 5.99 4.00 -11.62
CA MET A 166 6.24 3.03 -10.55
C MET A 166 7.59 2.33 -10.79
N HIS A 167 7.83 1.85 -12.01
CA HIS A 167 9.08 1.21 -12.41
C HIS A 167 10.28 2.14 -12.22
N GLU A 168 10.19 3.36 -12.73
CA GLU A 168 11.25 4.35 -12.60
C GLU A 168 11.58 4.70 -11.14
N SER A 169 10.58 4.74 -10.26
CA SER A 169 10.82 4.97 -8.83
C SER A 169 11.56 3.80 -8.17
N VAL A 170 11.32 2.56 -8.62
CA VAL A 170 12.08 1.39 -8.16
C VAL A 170 13.53 1.47 -8.67
N LEU A 171 13.73 1.78 -9.95
CA LEU A 171 15.06 1.95 -10.53
C LEU A 171 15.86 3.07 -9.83
N ASP A 172 15.21 4.19 -9.48
CA ASP A 172 15.86 5.30 -8.78
C ASP A 172 16.39 4.91 -7.40
N ALA A 173 15.68 4.06 -6.65
CA ALA A 173 16.13 3.56 -5.35
C ALA A 173 17.49 2.84 -5.43
N TYR A 174 17.87 2.37 -6.62
CA TYR A 174 19.11 1.62 -6.90
C TYR A 174 20.04 2.33 -7.88
N GLY A 175 19.80 3.62 -8.15
CA GLY A 175 20.63 4.43 -9.03
C GLY A 175 20.58 4.02 -10.50
N ARG A 176 19.48 3.43 -10.96
CA ARG A 176 19.27 2.88 -12.31
C ARG A 176 18.14 3.58 -13.07
N VAL A 177 17.63 4.71 -12.58
CA VAL A 177 16.61 5.52 -13.25
C VAL A 177 17.04 5.84 -14.69
N ILE A 178 16.12 5.76 -15.63
CA ILE A 178 16.39 5.95 -17.07
C ILE A 178 15.93 7.34 -17.53
N HIS A 179 14.75 7.76 -17.09
CA HIS A 179 14.16 9.06 -17.44
C HIS A 179 14.29 10.05 -16.29
N MET A 180 14.47 11.34 -16.60
CA MET A 180 14.62 12.42 -15.62
C MET A 180 13.61 13.54 -15.88
#